data_8b090b2a53721f5e88b921d8ca58e158
#
_entry.id   8b090b2a53721f5e88b921d8ca58e158
#
_cell.length_a   1.000
_cell.length_b   1.000
_cell.length_c   1.000
_cell.angle_alpha   90.00
_cell.angle_beta   90.00
_cell.angle_gamma   90.00
#
_symmetry.space_group_name_H-M   'P 1'
#
loop_
_entity.id
_entity.type
_entity.pdbx_description
1 polymer ?
#
loop_
_entity_poly.entity_id
_entity_poly.type
_entity_poly.pdbx_seq_one_letter_code
_entity_poly.pdbx_strand_id
1 'polypeptide(L)'
;MAIATEKQPIAGTRPEGARNEREAAARVREMFTRIAPRYDFLNHLLSFSLDHVWRRRTARRFLHILGRPDARILDLCCGTGDLAFALDRVRSGANRGPIFGSDFVEPMLIRAREKAQSEHRAVVFAAGDALHLPFPEASVDLITTAFGFRNLANYEEGLREFARVLKPGGEVGILEFTEPTSGPMAGLFRFYFKRILPRIGGAISGNAEAYKYLPGSVSKFPSPPELSALMERCGFREVKIASWNFGSVILHSAQRS
;
A
#
# COMPACT_ATOMS: atom_id res chain seq x y z
N MET A 1 -20.88 12.48 -34.59
CA MET A 1 -21.21 11.72 -33.39
C MET A 1 -19.95 10.95 -32.97
N ALA A 2 -19.18 11.48 -32.03
CA ALA A 2 -18.00 10.80 -31.52
C ALA A 2 -18.48 9.73 -30.54
N ILE A 3 -18.17 8.46 -30.84
CA ILE A 3 -18.42 7.34 -29.95
C ILE A 3 -17.48 7.54 -28.76
N ALA A 4 -18.05 7.90 -27.60
CA ALA A 4 -17.31 7.91 -26.35
C ALA A 4 -16.84 6.47 -26.11
N THR A 5 -15.55 6.23 -26.21
CA THR A 5 -14.94 4.96 -25.82
C THR A 5 -15.16 4.82 -24.31
N GLU A 6 -16.09 4.00 -23.92
CA GLU A 6 -16.31 3.60 -22.55
C GLU A 6 -14.99 2.99 -22.04
N LYS A 7 -14.25 3.77 -21.22
CA LYS A 7 -13.03 3.27 -20.58
C LYS A 7 -13.44 2.09 -19.70
N GLN A 8 -12.95 0.90 -20.03
CA GLN A 8 -13.13 -0.27 -19.18
C GLN A 8 -12.73 0.07 -17.74
N PRO A 9 -13.50 -0.43 -16.75
CA PRO A 9 -13.20 -0.16 -15.34
C PRO A 9 -11.74 -0.55 -15.04
N ILE A 10 -11.06 0.26 -14.23
CA ILE A 10 -9.68 0.00 -13.79
C ILE A 10 -9.73 -1.23 -12.90
N ALA A 11 -9.56 -2.39 -13.50
CA ALA A 11 -9.51 -3.66 -12.79
C ALA A 11 -8.27 -3.65 -11.85
N GLY A 12 -8.32 -4.42 -10.77
CA GLY A 12 -7.19 -4.63 -9.87
C GLY A 12 -6.04 -5.42 -10.50
N THR A 13 -5.13 -5.90 -9.64
CA THR A 13 -3.99 -6.70 -10.09
C THR A 13 -4.44 -7.98 -10.82
N ARG A 14 -3.69 -8.39 -11.81
CA ARG A 14 -3.88 -9.65 -12.54
C ARG A 14 -2.51 -10.31 -12.73
N PRO A 15 -2.04 -11.12 -11.73
CA PRO A 15 -0.87 -11.97 -11.89
C PRO A 15 -1.04 -12.89 -13.10
N GLU A 16 0.07 -13.30 -13.70
CA GLU A 16 0.06 -14.18 -14.86
C GLU A 16 -0.71 -15.49 -14.56
N GLY A 17 -1.62 -15.85 -15.47
CA GLY A 17 -2.47 -17.02 -15.36
C GLY A 17 -3.67 -16.89 -14.40
N ALA A 18 -3.92 -15.73 -13.76
CA ALA A 18 -5.15 -15.50 -13.01
C ALA A 18 -6.31 -15.15 -13.94
N ARG A 19 -7.40 -15.92 -13.87
CA ARG A 19 -8.59 -15.77 -14.71
C ARG A 19 -9.66 -14.87 -14.10
N ASN A 20 -9.64 -14.71 -12.77
CA ASN A 20 -10.59 -13.92 -12.01
C ASN A 20 -9.94 -13.33 -10.75
N GLU A 21 -10.67 -12.49 -10.02
CA GLU A 21 -10.20 -11.79 -8.83
C GLU A 21 -9.78 -12.74 -7.70
N ARG A 22 -10.55 -13.82 -7.49
CA ARG A 22 -10.24 -14.81 -6.46
C ARG A 22 -8.92 -15.53 -6.75
N GLU A 23 -8.67 -15.90 -7.99
CA GLU A 23 -7.39 -16.49 -8.40
C GLU A 23 -6.25 -15.49 -8.30
N ALA A 24 -6.49 -14.22 -8.65
CA ALA A 24 -5.51 -13.15 -8.50
C ALA A 24 -5.10 -12.97 -7.03
N ALA A 25 -6.06 -12.85 -6.13
CA ALA A 25 -5.81 -12.75 -4.69
C ALA A 25 -5.06 -13.97 -4.13
N ALA A 26 -5.47 -15.18 -4.53
CA ALA A 26 -4.80 -16.42 -4.10
C ALA A 26 -3.32 -16.48 -4.53
N ARG A 27 -3.01 -16.12 -5.79
CA ARG A 27 -1.63 -16.08 -6.31
C ARG A 27 -0.78 -15.03 -5.62
N VAL A 28 -1.34 -13.84 -5.37
CA VAL A 28 -0.67 -12.78 -4.61
C VAL A 28 -0.36 -13.26 -3.19
N ARG A 29 -1.33 -13.88 -2.51
CA ARG A 29 -1.13 -14.43 -1.17
C ARG A 29 -0.03 -15.48 -1.15
N GLU A 30 -0.06 -16.45 -2.06
CA GLU A 30 0.95 -17.49 -2.15
C GLU A 30 2.36 -16.94 -2.39
N MET A 31 2.48 -15.98 -3.31
CA MET A 31 3.74 -15.31 -3.60
C MET A 31 4.32 -14.62 -2.37
N PHE A 32 3.51 -13.81 -1.67
CA PHE A 32 3.95 -13.11 -0.47
C PHE A 32 4.25 -14.06 0.70
N THR A 33 3.51 -15.16 0.82
CA THR A 33 3.81 -16.23 1.79
C THR A 33 5.21 -16.79 1.59
N ARG A 34 5.60 -17.08 0.34
CA ARG A 34 6.92 -17.63 0.02
C ARG A 34 8.07 -16.67 0.31
N ILE A 35 7.89 -15.38 0.09
CA ILE A 35 8.96 -14.37 0.30
C ILE A 35 8.98 -13.77 1.71
N ALA A 36 7.97 -14.01 2.54
CA ALA A 36 7.85 -13.44 3.88
C ALA A 36 9.14 -13.55 4.72
N PRO A 37 9.90 -14.67 4.72
CA PRO A 37 11.13 -14.80 5.50
C PRO A 37 12.24 -13.80 5.17
N ARG A 38 12.27 -13.29 3.94
CA ARG A 38 13.32 -12.37 3.44
C ARG A 38 12.77 -11.02 2.99
N TYR A 39 11.47 -10.79 3.21
CA TYR A 39 10.74 -9.64 2.68
C TYR A 39 11.35 -8.30 3.09
N ASP A 40 11.54 -8.08 4.39
CA ASP A 40 12.09 -6.83 4.91
C ASP A 40 13.50 -6.58 4.39
N PHE A 41 14.37 -7.58 4.52
CA PHE A 41 15.75 -7.46 4.04
C PHE A 41 15.81 -7.05 2.57
N LEU A 42 15.01 -7.69 1.73
CA LEU A 42 15.00 -7.41 0.29
C LEU A 42 14.40 -6.05 -0.03
N ASN A 43 13.33 -5.64 0.66
CA ASN A 43 12.75 -4.32 0.45
C ASN A 43 13.73 -3.21 0.84
N HIS A 44 14.42 -3.33 1.97
CA HIS A 44 15.40 -2.34 2.40
C HIS A 44 16.62 -2.33 1.46
N LEU A 45 17.12 -3.48 1.05
CA LEU A 45 18.23 -3.59 0.12
C LEU A 45 17.88 -2.97 -1.25
N LEU A 46 16.75 -3.37 -1.83
CA LEU A 46 16.34 -2.94 -3.17
C LEU A 46 15.84 -1.50 -3.23
N SER A 47 15.40 -0.94 -2.12
CA SER A 47 15.07 0.49 -2.00
C SER A 47 16.26 1.35 -1.56
N PHE A 48 17.44 0.77 -1.31
CA PHE A 48 18.56 1.44 -0.66
C PHE A 48 18.15 2.05 0.69
N SER A 49 17.27 1.37 1.44
CA SER A 49 16.67 1.82 2.71
C SER A 49 15.87 3.15 2.63
N LEU A 50 15.60 3.65 1.42
CA LEU A 50 14.77 4.83 1.23
C LEU A 50 13.30 4.60 1.60
N ASP A 51 12.86 3.35 1.63
CA ASP A 51 11.52 2.95 2.06
C ASP A 51 11.18 3.41 3.49
N HIS A 52 12.16 3.43 4.39
CA HIS A 52 11.99 4.02 5.74
C HIS A 52 11.70 5.52 5.69
N VAL A 53 12.38 6.24 4.78
CA VAL A 53 12.18 7.69 4.61
C VAL A 53 10.79 7.96 4.05
N TRP A 54 10.35 7.18 3.06
CA TRP A 54 9.03 7.35 2.46
C TRP A 54 7.91 7.07 3.48
N ARG A 55 7.99 5.97 4.22
CA ARG A 55 7.01 5.63 5.29
C ARG A 55 6.98 6.70 6.38
N ARG A 56 8.14 7.20 6.82
CA ARG A 56 8.21 8.29 7.81
C ARG A 56 7.59 9.58 7.28
N ARG A 57 7.83 9.95 6.01
CA ARG A 57 7.19 11.12 5.38
C ARG A 57 5.69 10.94 5.27
N THR A 58 5.23 9.74 4.89
CA THR A 58 3.81 9.38 4.86
C THR A 58 3.19 9.55 6.25
N ALA A 59 3.78 8.96 7.28
CA ALA A 59 3.27 9.08 8.65
C ALA A 59 3.20 10.56 9.10
N ARG A 60 4.20 11.38 8.79
CA ARG A 60 4.22 12.80 9.11
C ARG A 60 3.15 13.63 8.40
N ARG A 61 2.65 13.15 7.26
CA ARG A 61 1.56 13.83 6.55
C ARG A 61 0.26 13.84 7.36
N PHE A 62 0.09 12.89 8.26
CA PHE A 62 -1.11 12.68 9.06
C PHE A 62 -0.95 13.03 10.54
N LEU A 63 0.06 13.85 10.91
CA LEU A 63 0.30 14.26 12.31
C LEU A 63 -0.91 14.90 12.97
N HIS A 64 -1.74 15.62 12.21
CA HIS A 64 -2.97 16.27 12.70
C HIS A 64 -4.03 15.25 13.16
N ILE A 65 -4.06 14.04 12.58
CA ILE A 65 -4.91 12.94 13.04
C ILE A 65 -4.20 12.15 14.13
N LEU A 66 -2.91 11.83 13.94
CA LEU A 66 -2.11 11.07 14.89
C LEU A 66 -1.94 11.76 16.25
N GLY A 67 -2.13 13.09 16.30
CA GLY A 67 -2.11 13.88 17.54
C GLY A 67 -3.42 13.86 18.32
N ARG A 68 -4.54 13.37 17.75
CA ARG A 68 -5.83 13.33 18.40
C ARG A 68 -5.87 12.21 19.43
N PRO A 69 -6.42 12.42 20.65
CA PRO A 69 -6.35 11.46 21.77
C PRO A 69 -6.99 10.10 21.48
N ASP A 70 -8.05 10.07 20.69
CA ASP A 70 -8.93 8.93 20.43
C ASP A 70 -8.92 8.46 18.96
N ALA A 71 -8.02 9.01 18.14
CA ALA A 71 -7.96 8.63 16.72
C ALA A 71 -7.68 7.13 16.56
N ARG A 72 -8.50 6.47 15.76
CA ARG A 72 -8.37 5.08 15.37
C ARG A 72 -7.72 5.01 14.00
N ILE A 73 -6.65 4.24 13.91
CA ILE A 73 -5.79 4.19 12.73
C ILE A 73 -5.72 2.75 12.22
N LEU A 74 -5.88 2.56 10.93
CA LEU A 74 -5.82 1.28 10.25
C LEU A 74 -4.79 1.31 9.12
N ASP A 75 -3.75 0.49 9.23
CA ASP A 75 -2.76 0.27 8.18
C ASP A 75 -3.10 -1.02 7.43
N LEU A 76 -3.49 -0.91 6.16
CA LEU A 76 -3.95 -2.01 5.32
C LEU A 76 -2.84 -2.54 4.41
N CYS A 77 -2.89 -3.83 4.12
CA CYS A 77 -1.80 -4.53 3.43
C CYS A 77 -0.48 -4.24 4.15
N CYS A 78 -0.53 -4.30 5.48
CA CYS A 78 0.54 -3.82 6.36
C CYS A 78 1.82 -4.67 6.26
N GLY A 79 1.74 -5.87 5.70
CA GLY A 79 2.87 -6.80 5.61
C GLY A 79 3.47 -7.08 6.99
N THR A 80 4.75 -6.78 7.13
CA THR A 80 5.51 -6.92 8.40
C THR A 80 5.38 -5.70 9.33
N GLY A 81 4.47 -4.75 9.04
CA GLY A 81 4.09 -3.66 9.93
C GLY A 81 4.91 -2.38 9.84
N ASP A 82 5.80 -2.23 8.86
CA ASP A 82 6.74 -1.10 8.82
C ASP A 82 6.07 0.28 8.78
N LEU A 83 4.95 0.46 8.03
CA LEU A 83 4.22 1.73 8.03
C LEU A 83 3.47 1.91 9.33
N ALA A 84 2.81 0.88 9.87
CA ALA A 84 2.15 0.93 11.17
C ALA A 84 3.12 1.36 12.28
N PHE A 85 4.35 0.84 12.28
CA PHE A 85 5.40 1.29 13.21
C PHE A 85 5.85 2.72 12.95
N ALA A 86 5.92 3.16 11.69
CA ALA A 86 6.25 4.55 11.38
C ALA A 86 5.18 5.52 11.89
N LEU A 87 3.90 5.15 11.81
CA LEU A 87 2.78 5.89 12.39
C LEU A 87 2.87 5.94 13.92
N ASP A 88 3.14 4.80 14.55
CA ASP A 88 3.31 4.69 16.02
C ASP A 88 4.48 5.57 16.53
N ARG A 89 5.60 5.60 15.81
CA ARG A 89 6.77 6.41 16.20
C ARG A 89 6.55 7.92 16.14
N VAL A 90 5.63 8.40 15.30
CA VAL A 90 5.41 9.84 15.10
C VAL A 90 4.16 10.36 15.80
N ARG A 91 3.29 9.48 16.31
CA ARG A 91 2.11 9.91 17.06
C ARG A 91 2.51 10.60 18.36
N SER A 92 1.72 11.57 18.80
CA SER A 92 1.95 12.23 20.09
C SER A 92 1.60 11.30 21.26
N GLY A 93 2.24 11.52 22.41
CA GLY A 93 1.90 10.79 23.63
C GLY A 93 0.47 11.00 24.14
N ALA A 94 -0.26 12.00 23.61
CA ALA A 94 -1.68 12.21 23.90
C ALA A 94 -2.57 11.18 23.21
N ASN A 95 -2.20 10.67 22.04
CA ASN A 95 -2.97 9.65 21.33
C ASN A 95 -2.78 8.29 22.02
N ARG A 96 -3.89 7.76 22.56
CA ARG A 96 -4.01 6.42 23.16
C ARG A 96 -4.86 5.48 22.31
N GLY A 97 -5.39 5.95 21.19
CA GLY A 97 -6.16 5.15 20.26
C GLY A 97 -5.35 3.99 19.70
N PRO A 98 -6.00 2.87 19.35
CA PRO A 98 -5.32 1.74 18.76
C PRO A 98 -4.83 2.03 17.34
N ILE A 99 -3.63 1.55 17.00
CA ILE A 99 -3.19 1.38 15.62
C ILE A 99 -3.38 -0.09 15.27
N PHE A 100 -4.17 -0.36 14.23
CA PHE A 100 -4.40 -1.68 13.70
C PHE A 100 -3.60 -1.85 12.41
N GLY A 101 -2.87 -2.96 12.27
CA GLY A 101 -2.31 -3.42 11.01
C GLY A 101 -3.12 -4.61 10.51
N SER A 102 -3.55 -4.58 9.26
CA SER A 102 -4.29 -5.69 8.67
C SER A 102 -3.63 -6.15 7.36
N ASP A 103 -3.48 -7.45 7.21
CA ASP A 103 -2.98 -8.10 6.00
C ASP A 103 -3.65 -9.45 5.82
N PHE A 104 -3.72 -9.95 4.60
CA PHE A 104 -4.30 -11.27 4.33
C PHE A 104 -3.26 -12.39 4.28
N VAL A 105 -1.96 -12.06 4.45
CA VAL A 105 -0.82 -12.98 4.45
C VAL A 105 -0.37 -13.26 5.89
N GLU A 106 -0.87 -14.33 6.50
CA GLU A 106 -0.57 -14.66 7.91
C GLU A 106 0.93 -14.74 8.25
N PRO A 107 1.83 -15.31 7.42
CA PRO A 107 3.27 -15.29 7.70
C PRO A 107 3.87 -13.88 7.84
N MET A 108 3.31 -12.87 7.17
CA MET A 108 3.71 -11.47 7.34
C MET A 108 3.26 -10.93 8.70
N LEU A 109 2.03 -11.24 9.12
CA LEU A 109 1.48 -10.82 10.41
C LEU A 109 2.21 -11.45 11.60
N ILE A 110 2.65 -12.70 11.48
CA ILE A 110 3.50 -13.33 12.50
C ILE A 110 4.76 -12.50 12.72
N ARG A 111 5.46 -12.13 11.65
CA ARG A 111 6.65 -11.27 11.74
C ARG A 111 6.34 -9.86 12.27
N ALA A 112 5.19 -9.29 11.88
CA ALA A 112 4.76 -8.01 12.41
C ALA A 112 4.55 -8.05 13.93
N ARG A 113 3.93 -9.11 14.45
CA ARG A 113 3.74 -9.31 15.90
C ARG A 113 5.07 -9.51 16.63
N GLU A 114 5.99 -10.32 16.07
CA GLU A 114 7.34 -10.50 16.62
C GLU A 114 8.11 -9.17 16.71
N LYS A 115 8.06 -8.36 15.64
CA LYS A 115 8.67 -7.01 15.61
C LYS A 115 8.00 -6.08 16.64
N ALA A 116 6.66 -6.09 16.73
CA ALA A 116 5.94 -5.28 17.71
C ALA A 116 6.36 -5.63 19.14
N GLN A 117 6.49 -6.92 19.44
CA GLN A 117 6.91 -7.40 20.75
C GLN A 117 8.37 -6.98 21.05
N SER A 118 9.28 -7.19 20.10
CA SER A 118 10.71 -6.87 20.28
C SER A 118 10.98 -5.36 20.43
N GLU A 119 10.19 -4.52 19.74
CA GLU A 119 10.30 -3.06 19.80
C GLU A 119 9.35 -2.42 20.84
N HIS A 120 8.61 -3.21 21.61
CA HIS A 120 7.61 -2.73 22.59
C HIS A 120 6.60 -1.75 21.98
N ARG A 121 6.04 -2.08 20.80
CA ARG A 121 5.08 -1.25 20.06
C ARG A 121 3.64 -1.64 20.37
N ALA A 122 2.80 -0.62 20.60
CA ALA A 122 1.37 -0.80 20.84
C ALA A 122 0.56 -0.84 19.54
N VAL A 123 0.94 -1.73 18.61
CA VAL A 123 0.25 -1.96 17.34
C VAL A 123 -0.39 -3.35 17.38
N VAL A 124 -1.66 -3.45 17.01
CA VAL A 124 -2.42 -4.70 16.97
C VAL A 124 -2.50 -5.21 15.54
N PHE A 125 -2.10 -6.45 15.29
CA PHE A 125 -2.10 -7.05 13.97
C PHE A 125 -3.16 -8.16 13.85
N ALA A 126 -4.02 -8.06 12.81
CA ALA A 126 -5.08 -9.01 12.53
C ALA A 126 -5.14 -9.38 11.04
N ALA A 127 -5.54 -10.62 10.76
CA ALA A 127 -5.81 -11.03 9.39
C ALA A 127 -7.07 -10.33 8.87
N GLY A 128 -7.02 -9.86 7.61
CA GLY A 128 -8.15 -9.21 6.95
C GLY A 128 -7.94 -9.05 5.46
N ASP A 129 -9.04 -9.10 4.73
CA ASP A 129 -9.07 -8.78 3.30
C ASP A 129 -9.42 -7.30 3.14
N ALA A 130 -8.60 -6.56 2.41
CA ALA A 130 -8.80 -5.13 2.16
C ALA A 130 -10.05 -4.83 1.31
N LEU A 131 -10.62 -5.84 0.65
CA LEU A 131 -11.90 -5.74 -0.06
C LEU A 131 -13.11 -5.97 0.84
N HIS A 132 -12.93 -6.61 2.01
CA HIS A 132 -13.99 -6.97 2.96
C HIS A 132 -13.48 -6.83 4.39
N LEU A 133 -13.44 -5.61 4.88
CA LEU A 133 -12.84 -5.29 6.18
C LEU A 133 -13.76 -5.64 7.35
N PRO A 134 -13.27 -6.32 8.40
CA PRO A 134 -14.07 -6.67 9.59
C PRO A 134 -14.23 -5.46 10.53
N PHE A 135 -14.40 -4.27 9.97
CA PHE A 135 -14.63 -3.03 10.72
C PHE A 135 -16.00 -2.45 10.40
N PRO A 136 -16.69 -1.89 11.41
CA PRO A 136 -17.96 -1.19 11.21
C PRO A 136 -17.79 0.01 10.25
N GLU A 137 -18.89 0.41 9.63
CA GLU A 137 -18.95 1.67 8.89
C GLU A 137 -18.58 2.85 9.80
N ALA A 138 -17.92 3.87 9.26
CA ALA A 138 -17.55 5.10 9.94
C ALA A 138 -16.84 4.88 11.31
N SER A 139 -15.91 3.93 11.36
CA SER A 139 -15.28 3.50 12.63
C SER A 139 -13.84 3.94 12.79
N VAL A 140 -13.12 4.32 11.73
CA VAL A 140 -11.71 4.74 11.77
C VAL A 140 -11.50 6.16 11.25
N ASP A 141 -10.46 6.82 11.74
CA ASP A 141 -10.14 8.21 11.42
C ASP A 141 -9.10 8.31 10.29
N LEU A 142 -8.24 7.29 10.15
CA LEU A 142 -7.19 7.23 9.15
C LEU A 142 -7.02 5.79 8.65
N ILE A 143 -7.01 5.64 7.32
CA ILE A 143 -6.54 4.42 6.66
C ILE A 143 -5.24 4.74 5.93
N THR A 144 -4.22 3.89 6.09
CA THR A 144 -2.98 3.96 5.31
C THR A 144 -2.69 2.64 4.63
N THR A 145 -1.95 2.69 3.55
CA THR A 145 -1.34 1.51 2.91
C THR A 145 -0.04 1.92 2.21
N ALA A 146 0.99 1.09 2.32
CA ALA A 146 2.27 1.33 1.63
C ALA A 146 2.70 0.11 0.83
N PHE A 147 2.82 0.31 -0.50
CA PHE A 147 3.28 -0.69 -1.46
C PHE A 147 2.44 -1.98 -1.51
N GLY A 148 1.18 -1.86 -1.03
CA GLY A 148 0.22 -2.96 -0.95
C GLY A 148 -0.99 -2.77 -1.84
N PHE A 149 -1.46 -1.53 -2.05
CA PHE A 149 -2.69 -1.22 -2.77
C PHE A 149 -2.70 -1.75 -4.21
N ARG A 150 -1.56 -1.68 -4.93
CA ARG A 150 -1.43 -2.21 -6.29
C ARG A 150 -1.67 -3.73 -6.39
N ASN A 151 -1.66 -4.45 -5.27
CA ASN A 151 -1.87 -5.89 -5.23
C ASN A 151 -3.33 -6.30 -5.00
N LEU A 152 -4.24 -5.33 -4.78
CA LEU A 152 -5.67 -5.61 -4.65
C LEU A 152 -6.23 -6.18 -5.95
N ALA A 153 -7.09 -7.17 -5.83
CA ALA A 153 -7.75 -7.81 -6.97
C ALA A 153 -8.78 -6.88 -7.65
N ASN A 154 -9.29 -5.89 -6.91
CA ASN A 154 -10.21 -4.85 -7.40
C ASN A 154 -9.94 -3.54 -6.67
N TYR A 155 -9.43 -2.52 -7.40
CA TYR A 155 -9.08 -1.22 -6.79
C TYR A 155 -10.31 -0.41 -6.40
N GLU A 156 -11.37 -0.47 -7.21
CA GLU A 156 -12.59 0.28 -6.96
C GLU A 156 -13.34 -0.26 -5.73
N GLU A 157 -13.46 -1.57 -5.62
CA GLU A 157 -14.06 -2.23 -4.46
C GLU A 157 -13.26 -1.92 -3.17
N GLY A 158 -11.93 -2.02 -3.23
CA GLY A 158 -11.07 -1.65 -2.11
C GLY A 158 -11.25 -0.19 -1.68
N LEU A 159 -11.31 0.76 -2.62
CA LEU A 159 -11.53 2.17 -2.29
C LEU A 159 -12.92 2.42 -1.69
N ARG A 160 -13.97 1.76 -2.19
CA ARG A 160 -15.31 1.85 -1.62
C ARG A 160 -15.36 1.27 -0.21
N GLU A 161 -14.66 0.17 0.02
CA GLU A 161 -14.55 -0.43 1.34
C GLU A 161 -13.76 0.47 2.32
N PHE A 162 -12.69 1.13 1.85
CA PHE A 162 -11.98 2.13 2.65
C PHE A 162 -12.89 3.32 3.00
N ALA A 163 -13.65 3.82 2.02
CA ALA A 163 -14.61 4.88 2.25
C ALA A 163 -15.72 4.47 3.23
N ARG A 164 -16.20 3.22 3.19
CA ARG A 164 -17.19 2.70 4.14
C ARG A 164 -16.67 2.73 5.57
N VAL A 165 -15.46 2.26 5.79
CA VAL A 165 -14.88 2.11 7.14
C VAL A 165 -14.41 3.45 7.72
N LEU A 166 -13.96 4.39 6.89
CA LEU A 166 -13.57 5.73 7.33
C LEU A 166 -14.77 6.51 7.85
N LYS A 167 -14.59 7.28 8.90
CA LYS A 167 -15.54 8.29 9.35
C LYS A 167 -15.70 9.38 8.29
N PRO A 168 -16.84 10.10 8.21
CA PRO A 168 -16.96 11.33 7.42
C PRO A 168 -15.81 12.29 7.79
N GLY A 169 -15.08 12.79 6.79
CA GLY A 169 -13.89 13.60 6.99
C GLY A 169 -12.62 12.85 7.46
N GLY A 170 -12.72 11.54 7.66
CA GLY A 170 -11.54 10.67 7.84
C GLY A 170 -10.66 10.63 6.60
N GLU A 171 -9.38 10.33 6.75
CA GLU A 171 -8.43 10.43 5.65
C GLU A 171 -7.88 9.06 5.22
N VAL A 172 -7.53 8.95 3.94
CA VAL A 172 -6.79 7.82 3.39
C VAL A 172 -5.41 8.28 2.89
N GLY A 173 -4.39 7.43 3.07
CA GLY A 173 -3.05 7.59 2.52
C GLY A 173 -2.61 6.35 1.76
N ILE A 174 -2.39 6.46 0.44
CA ILE A 174 -1.94 5.36 -0.42
C ILE A 174 -0.55 5.70 -0.94
N LEU A 175 0.47 5.03 -0.42
CA LEU A 175 1.86 5.15 -0.85
C LEU A 175 2.19 4.02 -1.81
N GLU A 176 2.54 4.36 -3.07
CA GLU A 176 2.83 3.35 -4.08
C GLU A 176 3.96 3.73 -5.04
N PHE A 177 4.53 2.71 -5.67
CA PHE A 177 5.43 2.88 -6.79
C PHE A 177 4.67 3.26 -8.06
N THR A 178 5.27 4.14 -8.86
CA THR A 178 4.81 4.47 -10.21
C THR A 178 5.98 4.47 -11.18
N GLU A 179 5.71 4.31 -12.49
CA GLU A 179 6.72 4.52 -13.51
C GLU A 179 6.88 6.04 -13.75
N PRO A 180 8.09 6.62 -13.55
CA PRO A 180 8.34 8.00 -13.95
C PRO A 180 8.13 8.16 -15.46
N THR A 181 7.35 9.17 -15.86
CA THR A 181 6.93 9.36 -17.26
C THR A 181 7.93 10.16 -18.09
N SER A 182 8.79 10.96 -17.45
CA SER A 182 9.69 11.89 -18.14
C SER A 182 11.03 12.09 -17.41
N GLY A 183 11.99 12.67 -18.14
CA GLY A 183 13.31 13.01 -17.62
C GLY A 183 14.35 11.87 -17.70
N PRO A 184 15.64 12.20 -17.53
CA PRO A 184 16.75 11.24 -17.65
C PRO A 184 16.68 10.12 -16.61
N MET A 185 16.13 10.41 -15.43
CA MET A 185 15.96 9.43 -14.35
C MET A 185 14.90 8.37 -14.69
N ALA A 186 13.94 8.65 -15.56
CA ALA A 186 12.94 7.67 -15.99
C ALA A 186 13.56 6.47 -16.72
N GLY A 187 14.56 6.72 -17.56
CA GLY A 187 15.32 5.67 -18.23
C GLY A 187 16.11 4.80 -17.25
N LEU A 188 16.83 5.44 -16.32
CA LEU A 188 17.60 4.76 -15.28
C LEU A 188 16.70 3.94 -14.35
N PHE A 189 15.57 4.49 -13.93
CA PHE A 189 14.57 3.79 -13.12
C PHE A 189 14.05 2.54 -13.84
N ARG A 190 13.62 2.67 -15.11
CA ARG A 190 13.15 1.53 -15.91
C ARG A 190 14.22 0.47 -16.09
N PHE A 191 15.48 0.87 -16.33
CA PHE A 191 16.60 -0.08 -16.42
C PHE A 191 16.82 -0.83 -15.11
N TYR A 192 16.89 -0.10 -13.97
CA TYR A 192 17.02 -0.70 -12.65
C TYR A 192 15.85 -1.65 -12.35
N PHE A 193 14.62 -1.17 -12.52
CA PHE A 193 13.41 -1.90 -12.15
C PHE A 193 13.16 -3.14 -13.03
N LYS A 194 13.46 -3.04 -14.35
CA LYS A 194 13.21 -4.15 -15.30
C LYS A 194 14.39 -5.11 -15.45
N ARG A 195 15.61 -4.70 -15.16
CA ARG A 195 16.82 -5.51 -15.42
C ARG A 195 17.60 -5.90 -14.18
N ILE A 196 17.81 -4.97 -13.23
CA ILE A 196 18.66 -5.18 -12.07
C ILE A 196 17.87 -5.84 -10.94
N LEU A 197 16.76 -5.23 -10.53
CA LEU A 197 15.94 -5.66 -9.41
C LEU A 197 15.46 -7.12 -9.51
N PRO A 198 14.94 -7.62 -10.66
CA PRO A 198 14.53 -9.03 -10.76
C PRO A 198 15.69 -10.02 -10.63
N ARG A 199 16.90 -9.64 -11.09
CA ARG A 199 18.08 -10.52 -10.97
C ARG A 199 18.58 -10.61 -9.55
N ILE A 200 18.77 -9.47 -8.89
CA ILE A 200 19.25 -9.42 -7.50
C ILE A 200 18.20 -10.03 -6.57
N GLY A 201 16.95 -9.60 -6.69
CA GLY A 201 15.86 -10.10 -5.86
C GLY A 201 15.63 -11.59 -6.05
N GLY A 202 15.66 -12.10 -7.27
CA GLY A 202 15.54 -13.52 -7.57
C GLY A 202 16.68 -14.36 -7.01
N ALA A 203 17.93 -13.90 -7.14
CA ALA A 203 19.10 -14.60 -6.64
C ALA A 203 19.11 -14.70 -5.09
N ILE A 204 18.73 -13.62 -4.41
CA ILE A 204 18.75 -13.57 -2.93
C ILE A 204 17.52 -14.26 -2.32
N SER A 205 16.32 -14.07 -2.90
CA SER A 205 15.09 -14.66 -2.37
C SER A 205 14.93 -16.15 -2.64
N GLY A 206 15.59 -16.64 -3.69
CA GLY A 206 15.30 -17.97 -4.24
C GLY A 206 13.97 -18.03 -5.01
N ASN A 207 13.28 -16.89 -5.21
CA ASN A 207 11.99 -16.80 -5.89
C ASN A 207 12.01 -15.71 -6.96
N ALA A 208 12.48 -16.08 -8.15
CA ALA A 208 12.57 -15.16 -9.29
C ALA A 208 11.19 -14.65 -9.76
N GLU A 209 10.12 -15.41 -9.52
CA GLU A 209 8.76 -15.07 -9.95
C GLU A 209 8.22 -13.85 -9.22
N ALA A 210 8.41 -13.76 -7.90
CA ALA A 210 7.98 -12.61 -7.10
C ALA A 210 8.65 -11.29 -7.56
N TYR A 211 9.91 -11.37 -8.00
CA TYR A 211 10.66 -10.19 -8.46
C TYR A 211 10.45 -9.86 -9.94
N LYS A 212 9.87 -10.77 -10.73
CA LYS A 212 9.29 -10.45 -12.05
C LYS A 212 7.91 -9.82 -11.91
N TYR A 213 7.14 -10.23 -10.89
CA TYR A 213 5.81 -9.67 -10.62
C TYR A 213 5.87 -8.18 -10.26
N LEU A 214 6.87 -7.73 -9.49
CA LEU A 214 6.95 -6.34 -9.03
C LEU A 214 6.97 -5.32 -10.19
N PRO A 215 7.88 -5.39 -11.18
CA PRO A 215 7.83 -4.49 -12.33
C PRO A 215 6.51 -4.60 -13.11
N GLY A 216 5.98 -5.80 -13.27
CA GLY A 216 4.72 -6.04 -13.96
C GLY A 216 3.51 -5.42 -13.26
N SER A 217 3.45 -5.47 -11.92
CA SER A 217 2.36 -4.85 -11.15
C SER A 217 2.45 -3.33 -11.16
N VAL A 218 3.65 -2.76 -11.09
CA VAL A 218 3.85 -1.29 -11.17
C VAL A 218 3.48 -0.75 -12.55
N SER A 219 3.86 -1.44 -13.63
CA SER A 219 3.55 -0.97 -15.00
C SER A 219 2.07 -1.04 -15.37
N LYS A 220 1.29 -1.89 -14.69
CA LYS A 220 -0.17 -2.03 -14.86
C LYS A 220 -0.97 -1.19 -13.87
N PHE A 221 -0.32 -0.63 -12.86
CA PHE A 221 -0.97 0.20 -11.85
C PHE A 221 -1.44 1.53 -12.46
N PRO A 222 -2.61 2.06 -12.06
CA PRO A 222 -3.08 3.34 -12.55
C PRO A 222 -2.04 4.45 -12.38
N SER A 223 -1.94 5.32 -13.38
CA SER A 223 -1.15 6.55 -13.25
C SER A 223 -1.71 7.43 -12.11
N PRO A 224 -0.91 8.34 -11.55
CA PRO A 224 -1.38 9.18 -10.45
C PRO A 224 -2.68 9.95 -10.73
N PRO A 225 -2.91 10.54 -11.93
CA PRO A 225 -4.19 11.16 -12.24
C PRO A 225 -5.36 10.16 -12.34
N GLU A 226 -5.11 8.96 -12.87
CA GLU A 226 -6.15 7.93 -12.98
C GLU A 226 -6.56 7.40 -11.60
N LEU A 227 -5.60 7.19 -10.70
CA LEU A 227 -5.91 6.80 -9.31
C LEU A 227 -6.66 7.91 -8.58
N SER A 228 -6.27 9.19 -8.75
CA SER A 228 -6.99 10.32 -8.17
C SER A 228 -8.46 10.35 -8.63
N ALA A 229 -8.69 10.23 -9.94
CA ALA A 229 -10.05 10.19 -10.48
C ALA A 229 -10.86 8.99 -10.00
N LEU A 230 -10.21 7.83 -9.78
CA LEU A 230 -10.85 6.65 -9.19
C LEU A 230 -11.24 6.90 -7.73
N MET A 231 -10.34 7.50 -6.93
CA MET A 231 -10.63 7.86 -5.54
C MET A 231 -11.84 8.81 -5.44
N GLU A 232 -11.90 9.83 -6.30
CA GLU A 232 -13.03 10.77 -6.35
C GLU A 232 -14.35 10.06 -6.65
N ARG A 233 -14.38 9.14 -7.62
CA ARG A 233 -15.58 8.32 -7.94
C ARG A 233 -15.99 7.38 -6.79
N CYS A 234 -15.04 7.00 -5.93
CA CYS A 234 -15.27 6.12 -4.79
C CYS A 234 -15.65 6.86 -3.49
N GLY A 235 -15.94 8.17 -3.55
CA GLY A 235 -16.42 8.94 -2.40
C GLY A 235 -15.31 9.64 -1.61
N PHE A 236 -14.17 9.88 -2.24
CA PHE A 236 -13.10 10.70 -1.67
C PHE A 236 -13.08 12.09 -2.31
N ARG A 237 -12.68 13.09 -1.54
CA ARG A 237 -12.51 14.47 -1.97
C ARG A 237 -11.13 14.99 -1.56
N GLU A 238 -10.76 16.16 -2.09
CA GLU A 238 -9.48 16.82 -1.80
C GLU A 238 -8.28 15.90 -2.04
N VAL A 239 -8.29 15.14 -3.14
CA VAL A 239 -7.19 14.24 -3.48
C VAL A 239 -5.91 15.06 -3.72
N LYS A 240 -4.89 14.81 -2.92
CA LYS A 240 -3.57 15.46 -2.99
C LYS A 240 -2.51 14.44 -3.33
N ILE A 241 -1.55 14.84 -4.15
CA ILE A 241 -0.43 14.00 -4.58
C ILE A 241 0.87 14.59 -4.05
N ALA A 242 1.66 13.78 -3.34
CA ALA A 242 3.05 14.07 -3.03
C ALA A 242 3.95 13.10 -3.79
N SER A 243 4.93 13.65 -4.51
CA SER A 243 5.84 12.89 -5.37
C SER A 243 7.25 12.89 -4.81
N TRP A 244 7.88 11.73 -4.76
CA TRP A 244 9.25 11.55 -4.31
C TRP A 244 10.08 10.76 -5.33
N ASN A 245 11.40 10.83 -5.21
CA ASN A 245 12.33 10.10 -6.05
C ASN A 245 12.03 10.22 -7.55
N PHE A 246 11.94 11.48 -8.01
CA PHE A 246 11.67 11.80 -9.43
C PHE A 246 10.38 11.19 -9.98
N GLY A 247 9.37 11.03 -9.15
CA GLY A 247 8.08 10.49 -9.53
C GLY A 247 7.96 8.97 -9.49
N SER A 248 8.97 8.27 -8.95
CA SER A 248 8.88 6.80 -8.81
C SER A 248 8.13 6.34 -7.58
N VAL A 249 7.89 7.22 -6.62
CA VAL A 249 7.11 6.97 -5.40
C VAL A 249 6.12 8.10 -5.20
N ILE A 250 4.85 7.74 -5.07
CA ILE A 250 3.74 8.69 -4.96
C ILE A 250 2.93 8.37 -3.71
N LEU A 251 2.61 9.41 -2.95
CA LEU A 251 1.59 9.36 -1.91
C LEU A 251 0.35 10.09 -2.40
N HIS A 252 -0.78 9.36 -2.53
CA HIS A 252 -2.10 9.96 -2.61
C HIS A 252 -2.66 10.10 -1.21
N SER A 253 -3.23 11.26 -0.90
CA SER A 253 -3.98 11.49 0.33
C SER A 253 -5.30 12.17 0.01
N ALA A 254 -6.39 11.75 0.65
CA ALA A 254 -7.72 12.27 0.39
C ALA A 254 -8.60 12.13 1.63
N GLN A 255 -9.70 12.89 1.69
CA GLN A 255 -10.72 12.78 2.73
C GLN A 255 -11.93 12.02 2.23
N ARG A 256 -12.58 11.24 3.09
CA ARG A 256 -13.92 10.71 2.85
C ARG A 256 -14.91 11.88 2.79
N SER A 257 -15.75 11.89 1.77
CA SER A 257 -16.87 12.84 1.57
C SER A 257 -17.91 12.74 2.66
#